data_caca807457d26b8d175ddd08c3e2a960
#
_entry.id   caca807457d26b8d175ddd08c3e2a960
#
_cell.length_a   1.000
_cell.length_b   1.000
_cell.length_c   1.000
_cell.angle_alpha   90.00
_cell.angle_beta   90.00
_cell.angle_gamma   90.00
#
_symmetry.space_group_name_H-M   'P 1'
#
loop_
_entity.id
_entity.type
_entity.pdbx_description
1 polymer ?
#
loop_
_entity_poly.entity_id
_entity_poly.type
_entity_poly.pdbx_seq_one_letter_code
_entity_poly.pdbx_strand_id
1 'polypeptide(L)'
;MRKLLVILILGLSSLLSGAAARWEAVDAPDRMFTEMRSDPEAQAEMAVRENYIYIATPRSVNVKVFTILGQLISQSTLPAGIHRLPMSAKGIYIIKIGSSTRRVTI
;
A
#
# COMPACT_ATOMS: atom_id res chain seq x y z
N MET A 1 4.37 -40.78 1.28
CA MET A 1 3.19 -40.17 1.90
C MET A 1 3.53 -38.87 2.68
N ARG A 2 4.56 -38.91 3.53
CA ARG A 2 4.94 -37.70 4.29
C ARG A 2 5.33 -36.51 3.42
N LYS A 3 6.00 -36.76 2.30
CA LYS A 3 6.40 -35.67 1.36
C LYS A 3 5.20 -35.01 0.69
N LEU A 4 4.16 -35.79 0.39
CA LEU A 4 2.93 -35.24 -0.20
C LEU A 4 2.16 -34.33 0.75
N LEU A 5 2.12 -34.70 2.04
CA LEU A 5 1.48 -33.87 3.07
C LEU A 5 2.20 -32.53 3.25
N VAL A 6 3.53 -32.54 3.25
CA VAL A 6 4.32 -31.30 3.39
C VAL A 6 4.11 -30.37 2.20
N ILE A 7 4.05 -30.92 0.99
CA ILE A 7 3.79 -30.14 -0.24
C ILE A 7 2.39 -29.51 -0.19
N LEU A 8 1.40 -30.23 0.32
CA LEU A 8 0.04 -29.74 0.45
C LEU A 8 -0.05 -28.58 1.44
N ILE A 9 0.65 -28.66 2.56
CA ILE A 9 0.71 -27.57 3.56
C ILE A 9 1.37 -26.34 2.97
N LEU A 10 2.46 -26.51 2.24
CA LEU A 10 3.15 -25.40 1.57
C LEU A 10 2.28 -24.76 0.49
N GLY A 11 1.51 -25.53 -0.24
CA GLY A 11 0.56 -25.04 -1.23
C GLY A 11 -0.53 -24.18 -0.61
N LEU A 12 -1.07 -24.61 0.53
CA LEU A 12 -2.06 -23.84 1.28
C LEU A 12 -1.50 -22.51 1.78
N SER A 13 -0.28 -22.52 2.29
CA SER A 13 0.39 -21.29 2.74
C SER A 13 0.58 -20.29 1.60
N SER A 14 0.94 -20.77 0.42
CA SER A 14 1.09 -19.92 -0.76
C SER A 14 -0.23 -19.30 -1.19
N LEU A 15 -1.32 -20.05 -1.14
CA LEU A 15 -2.65 -19.54 -1.47
C LEU A 15 -3.10 -18.44 -0.49
N LEU A 16 -2.86 -18.65 0.81
CA LEU A 16 -3.21 -17.65 1.83
C LEU A 16 -2.39 -16.37 1.68
N SER A 17 -1.10 -16.47 1.38
CA SER A 17 -0.27 -15.29 1.18
C SER A 17 -0.60 -14.54 -0.11
N GLY A 18 -1.14 -15.23 -1.13
CA GLY A 18 -1.57 -14.61 -2.38
C GLY A 18 -2.87 -13.82 -2.28
N ALA A 19 -3.65 -14.01 -1.21
CA ALA A 19 -4.94 -13.35 -1.02
C ALA A 19 -4.81 -11.95 -0.41
N ALA A 20 -3.68 -11.58 0.15
CA ALA A 20 -3.48 -10.29 0.80
C ALA A 20 -3.23 -9.19 -0.25
N ALA A 21 -3.88 -8.01 -0.06
CA ALA A 21 -3.61 -6.83 -0.87
C ALA A 21 -2.18 -6.35 -0.63
N ARG A 22 -1.47 -6.03 -1.70
CA ARG A 22 -0.07 -5.62 -1.63
C ARG A 22 0.17 -4.32 -2.38
N TRP A 23 1.08 -3.53 -1.83
CA TRP A 23 1.56 -2.34 -2.51
C TRP A 23 2.39 -2.71 -3.73
N GLU A 24 2.12 -2.02 -4.83
CA GLU A 24 2.84 -2.19 -6.10
C GLU A 24 3.60 -0.92 -6.42
N ALA A 25 4.86 -1.05 -6.82
CA ALA A 25 5.61 0.09 -7.32
C ALA A 25 5.07 0.50 -8.69
N VAL A 26 4.90 1.81 -8.89
CA VAL A 26 4.42 2.37 -10.15
C VAL A 26 5.60 3.03 -10.84
N ASP A 27 5.91 2.56 -12.03
CA ASP A 27 6.97 3.10 -12.86
C ASP A 27 6.38 4.21 -13.74
N ALA A 28 6.25 5.40 -13.17
CA ALA A 28 5.78 6.57 -13.90
C ALA A 28 6.71 7.74 -13.58
N PRO A 29 7.52 8.20 -14.53
CA PRO A 29 8.29 9.42 -14.35
C PRO A 29 7.33 10.60 -14.34
N ASP A 30 6.93 11.01 -13.16
CA ASP A 30 6.09 12.17 -12.96
C ASP A 30 6.98 13.36 -12.60
N ARG A 31 6.79 14.45 -13.34
CA ARG A 31 7.48 15.70 -13.06
C ARG A 31 7.23 16.16 -11.63
N MET A 32 6.01 15.98 -11.14
CA MET A 32 5.61 16.30 -9.79
C MET A 32 6.42 15.52 -8.75
N PHE A 33 6.63 14.23 -9.00
CA PHE A 33 7.45 13.39 -8.12
C PHE A 33 8.91 13.84 -8.12
N THR A 34 9.44 14.24 -9.28
CA THR A 34 10.82 14.73 -9.40
C THR A 34 11.00 16.03 -8.60
N GLU A 35 10.05 16.96 -8.67
CA GLU A 35 10.06 18.18 -7.89
C GLU A 35 9.95 17.90 -6.40
N MET A 36 9.08 17.00 -6.01
CA MET A 36 8.91 16.57 -4.63
C MET A 36 10.21 15.98 -4.06
N ARG A 37 10.90 15.16 -4.86
CA ARG A 37 12.14 14.51 -4.44
C ARG A 37 13.28 15.50 -4.21
N SER A 38 13.31 16.61 -4.95
CA SER A 38 14.35 17.64 -4.81
C SER A 38 14.08 18.58 -3.64
N ASP A 39 12.87 18.58 -3.09
CA ASP A 39 12.49 19.41 -1.95
C ASP A 39 12.68 18.64 -0.65
N PRO A 40 13.61 19.06 0.24
CA PRO A 40 13.84 18.33 1.50
C PRO A 40 12.66 18.40 2.47
N GLU A 41 11.74 19.35 2.29
CA GLU A 41 10.54 19.49 3.13
C GLU A 41 9.31 18.84 2.53
N ALA A 42 9.40 18.30 1.32
CA ALA A 42 8.25 17.70 0.66
C ALA A 42 7.74 16.50 1.45
N GLN A 43 6.43 16.40 1.57
CA GLN A 43 5.74 15.30 2.23
C GLN A 43 5.13 14.36 1.19
N ALA A 44 4.81 13.14 1.63
CA ALA A 44 4.14 12.18 0.79
C ALA A 44 2.77 12.71 0.38
N GLU A 45 2.40 12.46 -0.88
CA GLU A 45 1.09 12.80 -1.41
C GLU A 45 0.29 11.54 -1.71
N MET A 46 -1.02 11.66 -1.62
CA MET A 46 -1.94 10.55 -1.81
C MET A 46 -3.05 10.93 -2.77
N ALA A 47 -3.43 9.99 -3.63
CA ALA A 47 -4.57 10.14 -4.53
C ALA A 47 -5.30 8.80 -4.64
N VAL A 48 -6.59 8.86 -4.97
CA VAL A 48 -7.41 7.67 -5.22
C VAL A 48 -7.91 7.72 -6.64
N ARG A 49 -7.67 6.66 -7.41
CA ARG A 49 -8.17 6.49 -8.78
C ARG A 49 -8.47 5.04 -9.07
N GLU A 50 -9.62 4.77 -9.68
CA GLU A 50 -9.97 3.44 -10.19
C GLU A 50 -9.83 2.33 -9.15
N ASN A 51 -10.24 2.59 -7.93
CA ASN A 51 -10.13 1.66 -6.79
C ASN A 51 -8.68 1.38 -6.36
N TYR A 52 -7.75 2.25 -6.70
CA TYR A 52 -6.38 2.22 -6.21
C TYR A 52 -6.09 3.41 -5.33
N ILE A 53 -5.33 3.16 -4.27
CA ILE A 53 -4.74 4.23 -3.47
C ILE A 53 -3.31 4.43 -3.95
N TYR A 54 -2.99 5.63 -4.43
CA TYR A 54 -1.65 5.99 -4.89
C TYR A 54 -0.96 6.82 -3.83
N ILE A 55 0.28 6.50 -3.54
CA ILE A 55 1.13 7.28 -2.65
C ILE A 55 2.43 7.59 -3.36
N ALA A 56 2.74 8.88 -3.48
CA ALA A 56 4.02 9.36 -3.96
C ALA A 56 4.78 9.91 -2.76
N THR A 57 5.97 9.40 -2.51
CA THR A 57 6.77 9.82 -1.37
C THR A 57 8.21 10.09 -1.78
N PRO A 58 8.81 11.21 -1.34
CA PRO A 58 10.21 11.51 -1.63
C PRO A 58 11.19 10.69 -0.80
N ARG A 59 10.72 10.08 0.28
CA ARG A 59 11.53 9.29 1.21
C ARG A 59 10.77 8.04 1.63
N SER A 60 11.51 7.11 2.24
CA SER A 60 10.89 5.95 2.86
C SER A 60 9.87 6.38 3.91
N VAL A 61 8.67 5.80 3.87
CA VAL A 61 7.57 6.15 4.76
C VAL A 61 6.78 4.90 5.15
N ASN A 62 6.34 4.86 6.40
CA ASN A 62 5.48 3.79 6.88
C ASN A 62 4.03 4.15 6.59
N VAL A 63 3.30 3.22 5.96
CA VAL A 63 1.90 3.42 5.60
C VAL A 63 1.05 2.32 6.21
N LYS A 64 -0.01 2.72 6.88
CA LYS A 64 -1.01 1.81 7.45
C LYS A 64 -2.38 2.17 6.91
N VAL A 65 -3.16 1.15 6.54
CA VAL A 65 -4.52 1.33 6.04
C VAL A 65 -5.48 0.63 6.99
N PHE A 66 -6.47 1.38 7.48
CA PHE A 66 -7.48 0.88 8.40
C PHE A 66 -8.87 1.04 7.80
N THR A 67 -9.77 0.13 8.17
CA THR A 67 -11.20 0.37 7.94
C THR A 67 -11.68 1.50 8.85
N ILE A 68 -12.87 2.05 8.57
CA ILE A 68 -13.46 3.09 9.41
C ILE A 68 -13.70 2.59 10.85
N LEU A 69 -13.85 1.28 11.03
CA LEU A 69 -14.02 0.68 12.35
C LEU A 69 -12.70 0.48 13.09
N GLY A 70 -11.56 0.83 12.48
CA GLY A 70 -10.25 0.74 13.09
C GLY A 70 -9.51 -0.56 12.86
N GLN A 71 -9.99 -1.41 11.97
CA GLN A 71 -9.33 -2.67 11.64
C GLN A 71 -8.19 -2.45 10.65
N LEU A 72 -6.99 -2.87 11.00
CA LEU A 72 -5.82 -2.77 10.13
C LEU A 72 -5.92 -3.78 8.98
N ILE A 73 -5.87 -3.30 7.74
CA ILE A 73 -5.93 -4.15 6.55
C ILE A 73 -4.63 -4.18 5.76
N SER A 74 -3.75 -3.20 5.94
CA SER A 74 -2.45 -3.19 5.28
C SER A 74 -1.46 -2.36 6.06
N GLN A 75 -0.23 -2.82 6.11
CA GLN A 75 0.89 -2.08 6.70
C GLN A 75 2.14 -2.37 5.88
N SER A 76 2.85 -1.32 5.49
CA SER A 76 4.08 -1.46 4.72
C SER A 76 4.95 -0.23 4.87
N THR A 77 6.25 -0.42 4.76
CA THR A 77 7.20 0.68 4.60
C THR A 77 7.49 0.82 3.12
N LEU A 78 7.10 1.97 2.55
CA LEU A 78 7.27 2.25 1.13
C LEU A 78 8.56 3.03 0.93
N PRO A 79 9.46 2.59 0.04
CA PRO A 79 10.63 3.37 -0.31
C PRO A 79 10.22 4.61 -1.12
N ALA A 80 11.16 5.53 -1.32
CA ALA A 80 10.91 6.70 -2.17
C ALA A 80 10.41 6.23 -3.54
N GLY A 81 9.38 6.91 -4.06
CA GLY A 81 8.77 6.56 -5.34
C GLY A 81 7.27 6.69 -5.31
N ILE A 82 6.64 6.14 -6.32
CA ILE A 82 5.18 6.09 -6.44
C ILE A 82 4.75 4.64 -6.27
N HIS A 83 3.78 4.43 -5.39
CA HIS A 83 3.24 3.10 -5.09
C HIS A 83 1.73 3.14 -5.13
N ARG A 84 1.11 2.02 -5.44
CA ARG A 84 -0.35 1.89 -5.43
C ARG A 84 -0.78 0.64 -4.69
N LEU A 85 -1.94 0.73 -4.05
CA LEU A 85 -2.56 -0.40 -3.37
C LEU A 85 -3.94 -0.64 -3.99
N PRO A 86 -4.20 -1.83 -4.55
CA PRO A 86 -5.53 -2.15 -5.05
C PRO A 86 -6.49 -2.36 -3.89
N MET A 87 -7.68 -1.74 -3.99
CA MET A 87 -8.73 -1.88 -3.00
C MET A 87 -9.87 -2.70 -3.59
N SER A 88 -10.18 -3.82 -2.97
CA SER A 88 -11.19 -4.75 -3.46
C SER A 88 -12.61 -4.43 -2.96
N ALA A 89 -12.73 -3.67 -1.89
CA ALA A 89 -14.01 -3.33 -1.29
C ALA A 89 -14.20 -1.83 -1.23
N LYS A 90 -15.42 -1.38 -1.58
CA LYS A 90 -15.80 0.02 -1.44
C LYS A 90 -16.05 0.34 0.03
N GLY A 91 -15.80 1.58 0.40
CA GLY A 91 -16.03 2.04 1.77
C GLY A 91 -15.15 3.21 2.12
N ILE A 92 -15.17 3.55 3.41
CA ILE A 92 -14.35 4.61 3.98
C ILE A 92 -13.16 3.98 4.70
N TYR A 93 -11.98 4.50 4.42
CA TYR A 93 -10.73 3.99 4.99
C TYR A 93 -9.93 5.12 5.60
N ILE A 94 -9.16 4.77 6.62
CA ILE A 94 -8.22 5.69 7.28
C ILE A 94 -6.82 5.25 6.89
N ILE A 95 -6.03 6.18 6.38
CA ILE A 95 -4.68 5.90 5.93
C ILE A 95 -3.72 6.73 6.76
N LYS A 96 -2.80 6.07 7.44
CA LYS A 96 -1.71 6.72 8.16
C LYS A 96 -0.45 6.68 7.30
N ILE A 97 0.04 7.87 6.96
CA ILE A 97 1.28 8.03 6.19
C ILE A 97 2.28 8.73 7.10
N GLY A 98 3.23 7.96 7.66
CA GLY A 98 4.11 8.49 8.68
C GLY A 98 3.31 9.00 9.87
N SER A 99 3.42 10.29 10.16
CA SER A 99 2.66 10.95 11.24
C SER A 99 1.34 11.57 10.78
N SER A 100 1.04 11.54 9.49
CA SER A 100 -0.17 12.11 8.92
C SER A 100 -1.29 11.08 8.84
N THR A 101 -2.52 11.54 9.02
CA THR A 101 -3.72 10.68 8.91
C THR A 101 -4.64 11.27 7.86
N ARG A 102 -5.10 10.43 6.94
CA ARG A 102 -6.01 10.80 5.85
C ARG A 102 -7.21 9.87 5.84
N ARG A 103 -8.38 10.43 5.52
CA ARG A 103 -9.59 9.65 5.29
C ARG A 103 -9.89 9.63 3.80
N VAL A 104 -10.18 8.44 3.27
CA VAL A 104 -10.50 8.27 1.85
C VAL A 104 -11.77 7.46 1.68
N THR A 105 -12.47 7.71 0.57
CA THR A 105 -13.65 6.94 0.16
C THR A 105 -13.33 6.24 -1.15
N ILE A 106 -13.53 4.93 -1.13
CA ILE A 106 -13.33 4.11 -2.33
C ILE A 106 -14.69 3.81 -2.97
#